data_ff0cc0a36007d2fdc5a6137f92f2eda8
#
_entry.id   ff0cc0a36007d2fdc5a6137f92f2eda8
#
_cell.length_a   1.000
_cell.length_b   1.000
_cell.length_c   1.000
_cell.angle_alpha   90.00
_cell.angle_beta   90.00
_cell.angle_gamma   90.00
#
_symmetry.space_group_name_H-M   'P 1'
#
loop_
_entity.id
_entity.type
_entity.pdbx_description
1 polymer ?
#
loop_
_entity_poly.entity_id
_entity_poly.type
_entity_poly.pdbx_seq_one_letter_code
_entity_poly.pdbx_strand_id
1 'polypeptide(L)'
;MGGGAHHRFGQSQAKLEDLWMVGISHLHLDHVSDLPAFLWQSHELRKEPLIIFGPSGNDAAPDFSTFLSRLFDEKTGAFPVLGSTLGASQRAGAGGVRLDIGRVVPGGVRLDVGVVDVAKADPSTVFHREGTTVTALGIPHGNMPTLAYRVQTGNVSVVFSSDQNGTDPKFAQFAKGANVLIMHLAIAPGVETPLHATPAVVGRIAQEAGVGQLIVSHIGLFKLDAAIADLRKFYTGPLTVGADMQCTAVQ
;
A
#
# COMPACT_ATOMS: atom_id res chain seq x y z
N MET A 1 -0.36 -0.72 -6.69
CA MET A 1 -0.15 -1.12 -8.11
C MET A 1 -1.49 -1.03 -8.87
N GLY A 2 -2.23 0.05 -8.64
CA GLY A 2 -3.49 0.35 -9.32
C GLY A 2 -3.30 0.80 -10.77
N GLY A 3 -4.42 1.00 -11.48
CA GLY A 3 -4.42 1.34 -12.90
C GLY A 3 -3.62 2.59 -13.24
N GLY A 4 -2.69 2.48 -14.18
CA GLY A 4 -1.75 3.52 -14.56
C GLY A 4 -0.45 3.58 -13.75
N ALA A 5 -0.37 2.88 -12.58
CA ALA A 5 0.80 2.94 -11.72
C ALA A 5 2.07 2.41 -12.40
N HIS A 6 1.95 1.33 -13.16
CA HIS A 6 3.05 0.77 -13.93
C HIS A 6 3.59 1.77 -14.98
N HIS A 7 2.70 2.43 -15.73
CA HIS A 7 3.08 3.44 -16.70
C HIS A 7 3.78 4.65 -16.05
N ARG A 8 3.23 5.14 -14.92
CA ARG A 8 3.83 6.25 -14.17
C ARG A 8 5.18 5.86 -13.55
N PHE A 9 5.33 4.63 -13.09
CA PHE A 9 6.62 4.13 -12.63
C PHE A 9 7.67 4.22 -13.74
N GLY A 10 7.36 3.78 -14.96
CA GLY A 10 8.26 3.92 -16.11
C GLY A 10 8.63 5.38 -16.45
N GLN A 11 7.74 6.33 -16.19
CA GLN A 11 7.99 7.76 -16.40
C GLN A 11 8.79 8.40 -15.27
N SER A 12 8.81 7.84 -14.08
CA SER A 12 9.43 8.42 -12.88
C SER A 12 10.97 8.38 -12.87
N GLN A 13 11.60 7.73 -13.86
CA GLN A 13 13.03 7.42 -13.89
C GLN A 13 13.51 6.50 -12.76
N ALA A 14 12.60 5.99 -11.91
CA ALA A 14 12.92 4.96 -10.94
C ALA A 14 13.27 3.65 -11.67
N LYS A 15 14.28 2.95 -11.14
CA LYS A 15 14.73 1.71 -11.75
C LYS A 15 14.12 0.51 -11.02
N LEU A 16 13.67 -0.46 -11.80
CA LEU A 16 13.13 -1.71 -11.25
C LEU A 16 14.17 -2.48 -10.42
N GLU A 17 15.44 -2.38 -10.79
CA GLU A 17 16.55 -3.02 -10.09
C GLU A 17 16.74 -2.47 -8.67
N ASP A 18 16.44 -1.19 -8.45
CA ASP A 18 16.61 -0.52 -7.17
C ASP A 18 15.40 -0.71 -6.23
N LEU A 19 14.33 -1.33 -6.72
CA LEU A 19 13.12 -1.54 -5.93
C LEU A 19 13.31 -2.69 -4.93
N TRP A 20 13.23 -2.41 -3.65
CA TRP A 20 13.41 -3.41 -2.61
C TRP A 20 12.14 -4.19 -2.30
N MET A 21 11.00 -3.50 -2.27
CA MET A 21 9.72 -4.12 -1.95
C MET A 21 8.54 -3.43 -2.64
N VAL A 22 7.43 -4.16 -2.73
CA VAL A 22 6.10 -3.64 -3.08
C VAL A 22 5.13 -4.00 -1.96
N GLY A 23 4.42 -3.02 -1.42
CA GLY A 23 3.33 -3.20 -0.47
C GLY A 23 1.99 -3.05 -1.17
N ILE A 24 1.16 -4.09 -1.13
CA ILE A 24 -0.23 -4.05 -1.60
C ILE A 24 -1.13 -3.78 -0.41
N SER A 25 -1.91 -2.73 -0.48
CA SER A 25 -2.81 -2.34 0.60
C SER A 25 -4.01 -3.29 0.73
N HIS A 26 -4.71 -3.53 -0.38
CA HIS A 26 -5.89 -4.41 -0.45
C HIS A 26 -6.16 -4.82 -1.91
N LEU A 27 -7.16 -5.69 -2.12
CA LEU A 27 -7.38 -6.36 -3.41
C LEU A 27 -8.52 -5.77 -4.25
N HIS A 28 -8.94 -4.51 -4.01
CA HIS A 28 -9.80 -3.82 -4.98
C HIS A 28 -9.05 -3.63 -6.31
N LEU A 29 -9.78 -3.70 -7.41
CA LEU A 29 -9.20 -3.72 -8.76
C LEU A 29 -8.36 -2.47 -9.06
N ASP A 30 -8.81 -1.31 -8.62
CA ASP A 30 -8.11 -0.04 -8.78
C ASP A 30 -6.80 0.07 -7.98
N HIS A 31 -6.50 -0.91 -7.11
CA HIS A 31 -5.25 -1.00 -6.35
C HIS A 31 -4.30 -2.11 -6.82
N VAL A 32 -4.76 -3.06 -7.67
CA VAL A 32 -3.94 -4.21 -8.10
C VAL A 32 -3.93 -4.45 -9.61
N SER A 33 -4.69 -3.70 -10.41
CA SER A 33 -4.87 -3.98 -11.84
C SER A 33 -3.58 -3.97 -12.67
N ASP A 34 -2.59 -3.15 -12.31
CA ASP A 34 -1.31 -3.09 -13.04
C ASP A 34 -0.26 -4.10 -12.55
N LEU A 35 -0.56 -4.85 -11.48
CA LEU A 35 0.42 -5.77 -10.89
C LEU A 35 0.95 -6.83 -11.87
N PRO A 36 0.12 -7.49 -12.69
CA PRO A 36 0.62 -8.46 -13.67
C PRO A 36 1.58 -7.82 -14.69
N ALA A 37 1.24 -6.65 -15.24
CA ALA A 37 2.07 -5.95 -16.21
C ALA A 37 3.39 -5.49 -15.58
N PHE A 38 3.35 -4.98 -14.35
CA PHE A 38 4.54 -4.57 -13.60
C PHE A 38 5.48 -5.75 -13.35
N LEU A 39 4.96 -6.91 -12.93
CA LEU A 39 5.76 -8.09 -12.70
C LEU A 39 6.33 -8.69 -14.00
N TRP A 40 5.55 -8.64 -15.09
CA TRP A 40 6.03 -9.07 -16.40
C TRP A 40 7.24 -8.27 -16.87
N GLN A 41 7.22 -6.93 -16.77
CA GLN A 41 8.38 -6.12 -17.12
C GLN A 41 9.56 -6.29 -16.14
N SER A 42 9.29 -6.59 -14.89
CA SER A 42 10.33 -6.77 -13.88
C SER A 42 11.16 -8.04 -14.10
N HIS A 43 10.59 -9.07 -14.76
CA HIS A 43 11.18 -10.39 -14.81
C HIS A 43 12.52 -10.46 -15.56
N GLU A 44 12.73 -9.61 -16.57
CA GLU A 44 14.00 -9.59 -17.33
C GLU A 44 15.04 -8.64 -16.72
N LEU A 45 14.62 -7.68 -15.92
CA LEU A 45 15.47 -6.59 -15.45
C LEU A 45 16.06 -6.83 -14.06
N ARG A 46 15.45 -7.72 -13.26
CA ARG A 46 15.87 -7.94 -11.87
C ARG A 46 16.71 -9.21 -11.72
N LYS A 47 17.80 -9.08 -10.97
CA LYS A 47 18.63 -10.21 -10.53
C LYS A 47 18.30 -10.66 -9.11
N GLU A 48 17.90 -9.71 -8.26
CA GLU A 48 17.54 -9.96 -6.87
C GLU A 48 16.04 -10.19 -6.73
N PRO A 49 15.60 -10.98 -5.73
CA PRO A 49 14.20 -11.18 -5.44
C PRO A 49 13.47 -9.87 -5.20
N LEU A 50 12.22 -9.78 -5.65
CA LEU A 50 11.32 -8.71 -5.25
C LEU A 50 10.48 -9.18 -4.07
N ILE A 51 10.59 -8.51 -2.95
CA ILE A 51 9.74 -8.74 -1.79
C ILE A 51 8.39 -8.06 -2.05
N ILE A 52 7.30 -8.81 -1.90
CA ILE A 52 5.96 -8.27 -2.09
C ILE A 52 5.05 -8.68 -0.93
N PHE A 53 4.38 -7.70 -0.33
CA PHE A 53 3.47 -7.93 0.79
C PHE A 53 2.04 -7.56 0.43
N GLY A 54 1.09 -8.28 1.02
CA GLY A 54 -0.32 -7.96 0.96
C GLY A 54 -1.09 -8.50 2.16
N PRO A 55 -2.40 -8.23 2.25
CA PRO A 55 -3.23 -8.56 3.39
C PRO A 55 -3.53 -10.05 3.51
N SER A 56 -3.82 -10.50 4.72
CA SER A 56 -4.52 -11.76 4.97
C SER A 56 -5.93 -11.72 4.36
N GLY A 57 -6.50 -12.90 4.10
CA GLY A 57 -7.85 -13.04 3.58
C GLY A 57 -8.93 -13.05 4.65
N ASN A 58 -10.18 -13.01 4.18
CA ASN A 58 -11.40 -13.29 4.92
C ASN A 58 -12.47 -13.84 3.96
N ASP A 59 -13.74 -13.86 4.38
CA ASP A 59 -14.85 -14.34 3.54
C ASP A 59 -15.11 -13.47 2.29
N ALA A 60 -14.69 -12.20 2.29
CA ALA A 60 -14.88 -11.28 1.18
C ALA A 60 -13.76 -11.32 0.14
N ALA A 61 -12.52 -11.65 0.55
CA ALA A 61 -11.36 -11.66 -0.32
C ALA A 61 -10.35 -12.73 0.10
N PRO A 62 -9.65 -13.37 -0.86
CA PRO A 62 -8.56 -14.30 -0.55
C PRO A 62 -7.41 -13.56 0.13
N ASP A 63 -6.54 -14.30 0.81
CA ASP A 63 -5.24 -13.73 1.19
C ASP A 63 -4.38 -13.44 -0.06
N PHE A 64 -3.37 -12.59 0.11
CA PHE A 64 -2.55 -12.11 -0.99
C PHE A 64 -1.79 -13.23 -1.72
N SER A 65 -1.32 -14.26 -1.02
CA SER A 65 -0.63 -15.40 -1.66
C SER A 65 -1.60 -16.20 -2.54
N THR A 66 -2.81 -16.45 -2.04
CA THR A 66 -3.89 -17.09 -2.81
C THR A 66 -4.30 -16.25 -4.01
N PHE A 67 -4.38 -14.92 -3.86
CA PHE A 67 -4.66 -14.00 -4.98
C PHE A 67 -3.60 -14.12 -6.08
N LEU A 68 -2.31 -14.08 -5.73
CA LEU A 68 -1.22 -14.27 -6.69
C LEU A 68 -1.26 -15.65 -7.37
N SER A 69 -1.58 -16.70 -6.62
CA SER A 69 -1.72 -18.05 -7.20
C SER A 69 -2.85 -18.10 -8.23
N ARG A 70 -4.00 -17.48 -7.96
CA ARG A 70 -5.10 -17.38 -8.94
C ARG A 70 -4.73 -16.60 -10.20
N LEU A 71 -3.83 -15.64 -10.09
CA LEU A 71 -3.33 -14.91 -11.25
C LEU A 71 -2.26 -15.67 -12.04
N PHE A 72 -1.34 -16.37 -11.37
CA PHE A 72 -0.07 -16.79 -11.96
C PHE A 72 0.19 -18.30 -11.90
N ASP A 73 -0.68 -19.13 -11.30
CA ASP A 73 -0.47 -20.58 -11.30
C ASP A 73 -0.26 -21.11 -12.74
N GLU A 74 0.76 -21.94 -12.94
CA GLU A 74 1.17 -22.44 -14.27
C GLU A 74 0.09 -23.20 -15.03
N LYS A 75 -0.89 -23.76 -14.31
CA LYS A 75 -1.95 -24.60 -14.91
C LYS A 75 -3.31 -23.92 -14.93
N THR A 76 -3.62 -23.12 -13.91
CA THR A 76 -4.98 -22.61 -13.65
C THR A 76 -5.03 -21.08 -13.52
N GLY A 77 -3.89 -20.40 -13.47
CA GLY A 77 -3.82 -18.95 -13.33
C GLY A 77 -4.22 -18.19 -14.59
N ALA A 78 -4.67 -16.96 -14.44
CA ALA A 78 -5.02 -16.09 -15.55
C ALA A 78 -3.80 -15.70 -16.42
N PHE A 79 -2.61 -15.64 -15.82
CA PHE A 79 -1.33 -15.30 -16.48
C PHE A 79 -0.26 -16.37 -16.18
N PRO A 80 -0.40 -17.62 -16.71
CA PRO A 80 0.48 -18.72 -16.36
C PRO A 80 1.95 -18.51 -16.74
N VAL A 81 2.23 -17.59 -17.65
CA VAL A 81 3.59 -17.17 -18.03
C VAL A 81 4.40 -16.63 -16.84
N LEU A 82 3.74 -16.10 -15.81
CA LEU A 82 4.36 -15.67 -14.56
C LEU A 82 4.39 -16.73 -13.46
N GLY A 83 3.92 -17.95 -13.74
CA GLY A 83 3.82 -19.03 -12.74
C GLY A 83 5.16 -19.40 -12.12
N SER A 84 6.23 -19.36 -12.90
CA SER A 84 7.59 -19.61 -12.41
C SER A 84 8.09 -18.60 -11.38
N THR A 85 7.45 -17.44 -11.25
CA THR A 85 7.82 -16.42 -10.26
C THR A 85 7.35 -16.76 -8.85
N LEU A 86 6.31 -17.64 -8.74
CA LEU A 86 5.76 -18.07 -7.46
C LEU A 86 6.59 -19.20 -6.87
N GLY A 87 6.83 -19.16 -5.57
CA GLY A 87 7.60 -20.17 -4.86
C GLY A 87 6.77 -21.29 -4.28
N ALA A 88 7.44 -22.45 -4.12
CA ALA A 88 6.86 -23.63 -3.47
C ALA A 88 7.23 -23.76 -1.97
N SER A 89 8.06 -22.89 -1.41
CA SER A 89 8.55 -23.00 -0.02
C SER A 89 8.14 -21.80 0.84
N GLN A 90 7.69 -22.11 2.05
CA GLN A 90 7.30 -21.11 3.04
C GLN A 90 8.43 -20.91 4.07
N ARG A 91 8.68 -19.66 4.47
CA ARG A 91 9.53 -19.32 5.62
C ARG A 91 8.78 -18.40 6.57
N ALA A 92 9.05 -18.53 7.86
CA ALA A 92 8.61 -17.56 8.84
C ALA A 92 9.38 -16.25 8.65
N GLY A 93 8.67 -15.16 8.37
CA GLY A 93 9.22 -13.81 8.30
C GLY A 93 9.31 -13.15 9.68
N ALA A 94 9.99 -12.00 9.76
CA ALA A 94 10.01 -11.18 10.96
C ALA A 94 8.60 -10.66 11.30
N GLY A 95 8.29 -10.56 12.61
CA GLY A 95 7.01 -9.99 13.04
C GLY A 95 5.78 -10.88 12.86
N GLY A 96 5.95 -12.20 12.59
CA GLY A 96 4.84 -13.13 12.39
C GLY A 96 4.24 -13.09 10.97
N VAL A 97 4.92 -12.49 10.02
CA VAL A 97 4.55 -12.48 8.59
C VAL A 97 4.93 -13.81 7.96
N ARG A 98 4.01 -14.43 7.20
CA ARG A 98 4.29 -15.61 6.40
C ARG A 98 4.96 -15.18 5.09
N LEU A 99 6.08 -15.80 4.73
CA LEU A 99 6.79 -15.57 3.47
C LEU A 99 6.75 -16.84 2.60
N ASP A 100 6.21 -16.72 1.42
CA ASP A 100 6.30 -17.74 0.36
C ASP A 100 7.46 -17.35 -0.57
N ILE A 101 8.50 -18.19 -0.64
CA ILE A 101 9.72 -17.88 -1.39
C ILE A 101 9.60 -18.40 -2.82
N GLY A 102 9.75 -17.52 -3.79
CA GLY A 102 9.71 -17.80 -5.20
C GLY A 102 10.84 -18.74 -5.69
N ARG A 103 10.60 -19.46 -6.79
CA ARG A 103 11.62 -20.22 -7.48
C ARG A 103 12.59 -19.28 -8.23
N VAL A 104 13.87 -19.60 -8.17
CA VAL A 104 14.85 -19.00 -9.09
C VAL A 104 14.72 -19.73 -10.42
N VAL A 105 14.28 -19.03 -11.46
CA VAL A 105 14.27 -19.52 -12.84
C VAL A 105 15.21 -18.66 -13.68
N PRO A 106 15.97 -19.27 -14.62
CA PRO A 106 16.79 -18.49 -15.54
C PRO A 106 15.93 -17.45 -16.28
N GLY A 107 16.25 -16.16 -16.13
CA GLY A 107 15.54 -15.06 -16.78
C GLY A 107 14.23 -14.63 -16.11
N GLY A 108 13.89 -15.14 -14.91
CA GLY A 108 12.65 -14.78 -14.19
C GLY A 108 12.89 -13.97 -12.92
N VAL A 109 11.96 -13.05 -12.58
CA VAL A 109 11.96 -12.43 -11.25
C VAL A 109 11.50 -13.45 -10.21
N ARG A 110 12.23 -13.56 -9.11
CA ARG A 110 11.77 -14.30 -7.94
C ARG A 110 10.93 -13.37 -7.06
N LEU A 111 9.75 -13.81 -6.67
CA LEU A 111 8.93 -13.12 -5.69
C LEU A 111 9.09 -13.77 -4.32
N ASP A 112 9.44 -12.97 -3.32
CA ASP A 112 9.33 -13.37 -1.92
C ASP A 112 8.01 -12.74 -1.38
N VAL A 113 6.98 -13.57 -1.30
CA VAL A 113 5.60 -13.13 -1.01
C VAL A 113 5.33 -13.17 0.49
N GLY A 114 4.92 -12.06 1.07
CA GLY A 114 4.52 -11.96 2.47
C GLY A 114 3.02 -11.70 2.62
N VAL A 115 2.39 -12.39 3.58
CA VAL A 115 0.99 -12.18 3.98
C VAL A 115 0.97 -11.59 5.38
N VAL A 116 0.32 -10.43 5.52
CA VAL A 116 0.20 -9.69 6.79
C VAL A 116 -1.18 -9.88 7.36
N ASP A 117 -1.25 -10.34 8.61
CA ASP A 117 -2.52 -10.50 9.32
C ASP A 117 -3.14 -9.13 9.65
N VAL A 118 -4.26 -8.80 8.99
CA VAL A 118 -4.99 -7.54 9.20
C VAL A 118 -5.72 -7.48 10.54
N ALA A 119 -5.95 -8.61 11.20
CA ALA A 119 -6.63 -8.66 12.49
C ALA A 119 -5.67 -8.42 13.67
N LYS A 120 -4.36 -8.40 13.40
CA LYS A 120 -3.37 -8.16 14.46
C LYS A 120 -3.50 -6.74 15.02
N ALA A 121 -3.53 -6.65 16.36
CA ALA A 121 -3.72 -5.38 17.06
C ALA A 121 -2.56 -4.40 16.91
N ASP A 122 -1.33 -4.92 16.83
CA ASP A 122 -0.10 -4.13 16.72
C ASP A 122 0.46 -4.14 15.31
N PRO A 123 1.14 -3.07 14.88
CA PRO A 123 1.81 -3.03 13.59
C PRO A 123 2.82 -4.17 13.43
N SER A 124 2.87 -4.77 12.25
CA SER A 124 3.84 -5.80 11.87
C SER A 124 5.00 -5.19 11.09
N THR A 125 6.25 -5.46 11.50
CA THR A 125 7.41 -5.13 10.66
C THR A 125 7.43 -6.10 9.48
N VAL A 126 7.29 -5.54 8.27
CA VAL A 126 7.25 -6.32 7.02
C VAL A 126 8.58 -6.27 6.26
N PHE A 127 9.38 -5.23 6.49
CA PHE A 127 10.66 -5.04 5.80
C PHE A 127 11.66 -4.29 6.68
N HIS A 128 12.93 -4.70 6.63
CA HIS A 128 14.03 -3.98 7.24
C HIS A 128 15.30 -4.18 6.40
N ARG A 129 15.88 -3.09 5.91
CA ARG A 129 17.15 -3.10 5.16
C ARG A 129 17.79 -1.72 5.19
N GLU A 130 19.12 -1.67 5.39
CA GLU A 130 19.94 -0.46 5.27
C GLU A 130 19.36 0.76 6.03
N GLY A 131 18.89 0.52 7.28
CA GLY A 131 18.30 1.58 8.12
C GLY A 131 16.89 2.00 7.73
N THR A 132 16.29 1.37 6.71
CA THR A 132 14.89 1.53 6.35
C THR A 132 14.05 0.43 6.95
N THR A 133 12.98 0.79 7.66
CA THR A 133 11.99 -0.13 8.21
C THR A 133 10.62 0.17 7.62
N VAL A 134 9.88 -0.86 7.21
CA VAL A 134 8.48 -0.74 6.82
C VAL A 134 7.63 -1.55 7.79
N THR A 135 6.61 -0.90 8.34
CA THR A 135 5.59 -1.54 9.17
C THR A 135 4.24 -1.46 8.49
N ALA A 136 3.38 -2.45 8.74
CA ALA A 136 2.02 -2.51 8.23
C ALA A 136 1.04 -2.65 9.39
N LEU A 137 -0.12 -1.99 9.28
CA LEU A 137 -1.22 -2.03 10.24
C LEU A 137 -2.51 -2.38 9.50
N GLY A 138 -3.29 -3.35 10.02
CA GLY A 138 -4.64 -3.61 9.55
C GLY A 138 -5.58 -2.44 9.87
N ILE A 139 -6.38 -2.02 8.90
CA ILE A 139 -7.29 -0.87 9.01
C ILE A 139 -8.67 -1.21 8.44
N PRO A 140 -9.76 -0.57 8.91
CA PRO A 140 -11.12 -0.86 8.47
C PRO A 140 -11.42 -0.21 7.11
N HIS A 141 -11.82 -1.03 6.14
CA HIS A 141 -12.29 -0.63 4.81
C HIS A 141 -13.50 -1.49 4.39
N GLY A 142 -14.65 -1.25 4.98
CA GLY A 142 -15.81 -2.15 4.85
C GLY A 142 -15.44 -3.55 5.33
N ASN A 143 -15.67 -4.55 4.48
CA ASN A 143 -15.28 -5.94 4.70
C ASN A 143 -13.99 -6.34 3.96
N MET A 144 -13.34 -5.41 3.25
CA MET A 144 -12.10 -5.69 2.51
C MET A 144 -10.90 -5.68 3.44
N PRO A 145 -10.12 -6.79 3.56
CA PRO A 145 -8.87 -6.81 4.32
C PRO A 145 -7.89 -5.77 3.77
N THR A 146 -7.50 -4.81 4.61
CA THR A 146 -6.74 -3.65 4.15
C THR A 146 -5.60 -3.31 5.11
N LEU A 147 -4.47 -2.88 4.54
CA LEU A 147 -3.25 -2.50 5.25
C LEU A 147 -2.90 -1.04 4.97
N ALA A 148 -2.57 -0.31 6.03
CA ALA A 148 -1.78 0.92 5.96
C ALA A 148 -0.30 0.58 6.12
N TYR A 149 0.58 1.43 5.58
CA TYR A 149 2.04 1.25 5.67
C TYR A 149 2.72 2.49 6.23
N ARG A 150 3.75 2.28 7.07
CA ARG A 150 4.68 3.31 7.51
C ARG A 150 6.09 2.94 7.08
N VAL A 151 6.73 3.81 6.32
CA VAL A 151 8.13 3.73 5.92
C VAL A 151 8.93 4.66 6.80
N GLN A 152 9.97 4.16 7.45
CA GLN A 152 10.87 4.91 8.31
C GLN A 152 12.30 4.72 7.85
N THR A 153 13.03 5.81 7.56
CA THR A 153 14.46 5.82 7.24
C THR A 153 15.14 6.90 8.07
N GLY A 154 15.99 6.52 9.00
CA GLY A 154 16.56 7.45 9.97
C GLY A 154 15.46 8.17 10.75
N ASN A 155 15.48 9.49 10.72
CA ASN A 155 14.47 10.35 11.39
C ASN A 155 13.29 10.71 10.48
N VAL A 156 13.26 10.25 9.23
CA VAL A 156 12.20 10.56 8.26
C VAL A 156 11.20 9.43 8.18
N SER A 157 9.91 9.77 8.23
CA SER A 157 8.84 8.80 8.08
C SER A 157 7.72 9.27 7.16
N VAL A 158 7.24 8.33 6.34
CA VAL A 158 6.08 8.52 5.46
C VAL A 158 5.04 7.45 5.79
N VAL A 159 3.79 7.87 5.98
CA VAL A 159 2.66 6.96 6.22
C VAL A 159 1.71 7.02 5.04
N PHE A 160 1.33 5.84 4.55
CA PHE A 160 0.33 5.63 3.51
C PHE A 160 -0.93 5.08 4.18
N SER A 161 -2.02 5.84 4.18
CA SER A 161 -3.25 5.43 4.84
C SER A 161 -3.95 4.26 4.16
N SER A 162 -3.71 4.07 2.87
CA SER A 162 -4.61 3.28 2.04
C SER A 162 -6.06 3.77 2.13
N ASP A 163 -7.01 2.98 1.65
CA ASP A 163 -8.43 3.27 1.79
C ASP A 163 -8.92 2.80 3.16
N GLN A 164 -9.64 3.65 3.85
CA GLN A 164 -10.18 3.36 5.19
C GLN A 164 -11.34 4.28 5.54
N ASN A 165 -12.19 3.87 6.47
CA ASN A 165 -13.30 4.71 6.93
C ASN A 165 -12.91 5.65 8.09
N GLY A 166 -11.69 5.54 8.61
CA GLY A 166 -11.16 6.40 9.66
C GLY A 166 -11.77 6.19 11.05
N THR A 167 -12.40 5.03 11.30
CA THR A 167 -13.04 4.74 12.59
C THR A 167 -12.10 4.10 13.61
N ASP A 168 -10.95 3.54 13.18
CA ASP A 168 -9.98 2.94 14.10
C ASP A 168 -9.00 4.00 14.65
N PRO A 169 -9.04 4.29 15.97
CA PRO A 169 -8.14 5.27 16.58
C PRO A 169 -6.66 4.84 16.54
N LYS A 170 -6.37 3.57 16.34
CA LYS A 170 -4.99 3.06 16.21
C LYS A 170 -4.28 3.68 15.00
N PHE A 171 -5.03 4.03 13.94
CA PHE A 171 -4.41 4.62 12.76
C PHE A 171 -3.79 5.98 13.04
N ALA A 172 -4.46 6.86 13.80
CA ALA A 172 -3.88 8.14 14.20
C ALA A 172 -2.59 7.95 15.02
N GLN A 173 -2.58 6.96 15.92
CA GLN A 173 -1.37 6.59 16.68
C GLN A 173 -0.27 6.01 15.78
N PHE A 174 -0.62 5.19 14.79
CA PHE A 174 0.31 4.64 13.80
C PHE A 174 0.96 5.72 12.94
N ALA A 175 0.20 6.76 12.60
CA ALA A 175 0.65 7.92 11.83
C ALA A 175 1.34 9.00 12.68
N LYS A 176 1.36 8.85 14.03
CA LYS A 176 1.84 9.89 14.94
C LYS A 176 3.24 10.38 14.59
N GLY A 177 3.37 11.71 14.46
CA GLY A 177 4.62 12.41 14.19
C GLY A 177 5.26 12.05 12.85
N ALA A 178 4.51 11.48 11.90
CA ALA A 178 5.04 11.24 10.57
C ALA A 178 5.41 12.57 9.89
N ASN A 179 6.54 12.61 9.19
CA ASN A 179 6.89 13.79 8.38
C ASN A 179 5.86 14.02 7.27
N VAL A 180 5.38 12.92 6.66
CA VAL A 180 4.33 12.97 5.63
C VAL A 180 3.29 11.89 5.91
N LEU A 181 2.01 12.29 5.88
CA LEU A 181 0.87 11.37 5.78
C LEU A 181 0.25 11.52 4.39
N ILE A 182 0.23 10.43 3.63
CA ILE A 182 -0.50 10.33 2.36
C ILE A 182 -1.84 9.65 2.66
N MET A 183 -2.95 10.36 2.44
CA MET A 183 -4.27 9.87 2.78
C MET A 183 -5.27 10.03 1.62
N HIS A 184 -6.13 9.04 1.45
CA HIS A 184 -7.18 9.07 0.42
C HIS A 184 -8.21 10.19 0.69
N LEU A 185 -8.78 10.73 -0.40
CA LEU A 185 -9.87 11.69 -0.37
C LEU A 185 -10.93 11.28 -1.39
N ALA A 186 -11.60 10.13 -1.11
CA ALA A 186 -12.40 9.41 -2.11
C ALA A 186 -13.86 9.83 -2.18
N ILE A 187 -14.40 10.51 -1.15
CA ILE A 187 -15.82 10.87 -1.04
C ILE A 187 -16.04 12.36 -0.78
N ALA A 188 -17.20 12.87 -1.22
CA ALA A 188 -17.60 14.25 -0.98
C ALA A 188 -17.93 14.52 0.50
N PRO A 189 -17.89 15.78 0.97
CA PRO A 189 -18.40 16.14 2.28
C PRO A 189 -19.85 15.71 2.49
N GLY A 190 -20.14 15.19 3.69
CA GLY A 190 -21.49 14.73 4.06
C GLY A 190 -21.91 13.37 3.51
N VAL A 191 -21.07 12.71 2.71
CA VAL A 191 -21.27 11.33 2.29
C VAL A 191 -20.68 10.39 3.33
N GLU A 192 -21.47 9.46 3.84
CA GLU A 192 -21.03 8.43 4.79
C GLU A 192 -21.01 7.06 4.10
N THR A 193 -19.97 6.29 4.34
CA THR A 193 -19.77 4.95 3.78
C THR A 193 -18.85 4.15 4.71
N PRO A 194 -19.03 2.82 4.79
CA PRO A 194 -18.11 1.98 5.54
C PRO A 194 -16.71 1.86 4.90
N LEU A 195 -16.55 2.36 3.66
CA LEU A 195 -15.32 2.22 2.89
C LEU A 195 -14.33 3.38 3.11
N HIS A 196 -14.83 4.63 3.14
CA HIS A 196 -13.96 5.80 3.07
C HIS A 196 -14.24 6.81 4.17
N ALA A 197 -13.16 7.40 4.69
CA ALA A 197 -13.23 8.52 5.61
C ALA A 197 -13.74 9.79 4.91
N THR A 198 -14.62 10.54 5.59
CA THR A 198 -15.05 11.86 5.11
C THR A 198 -13.87 12.86 5.16
N PRO A 199 -13.90 13.94 4.37
CA PRO A 199 -12.86 14.97 4.42
C PRO A 199 -12.62 15.52 5.83
N ALA A 200 -13.70 15.71 6.63
CA ALA A 200 -13.60 16.10 8.03
C ALA A 200 -12.85 15.09 8.89
N VAL A 201 -13.06 13.76 8.67
CA VAL A 201 -12.35 12.69 9.37
C VAL A 201 -10.87 12.68 8.98
N VAL A 202 -10.56 12.83 7.68
CA VAL A 202 -9.19 12.95 7.19
C VAL A 202 -8.45 14.09 7.91
N GLY A 203 -9.08 15.26 8.01
CA GLY A 203 -8.52 16.41 8.73
C GLY A 203 -8.29 16.14 10.22
N ARG A 204 -9.26 15.52 10.90
CA ARG A 204 -9.09 15.14 12.33
C ARG A 204 -7.94 14.19 12.55
N ILE A 205 -7.83 13.13 11.74
CA ILE A 205 -6.74 12.16 11.85
C ILE A 205 -5.38 12.83 11.66
N ALA A 206 -5.23 13.67 10.64
CA ALA A 206 -3.97 14.36 10.37
C ALA A 206 -3.58 15.31 11.53
N GLN A 207 -4.57 16.02 12.11
CA GLN A 207 -4.36 16.91 13.24
C GLN A 207 -3.99 16.12 14.52
N GLU A 208 -4.71 15.06 14.82
CA GLU A 208 -4.47 14.20 15.98
C GLU A 208 -3.10 13.50 15.91
N ALA A 209 -2.73 13.03 14.74
CA ALA A 209 -1.44 12.41 14.49
C ALA A 209 -0.27 13.41 14.55
N GLY A 210 -0.54 14.71 14.42
CA GLY A 210 0.50 15.74 14.45
C GLY A 210 1.51 15.58 13.32
N VAL A 211 1.03 15.29 12.12
CA VAL A 211 1.91 15.04 10.95
C VAL A 211 2.52 16.35 10.44
N GLY A 212 3.75 16.26 9.93
CA GLY A 212 4.45 17.43 9.38
C GLY A 212 3.77 17.96 8.11
N GLN A 213 3.28 17.07 7.26
CA GLN A 213 2.54 17.40 6.04
C GLN A 213 1.47 16.34 5.76
N LEU A 214 0.30 16.79 5.33
CA LEU A 214 -0.74 15.94 4.75
C LEU A 214 -0.72 16.06 3.22
N ILE A 215 -0.65 14.92 2.52
CA ILE A 215 -0.86 14.84 1.08
C ILE A 215 -2.16 14.07 0.86
N VAL A 216 -3.16 14.69 0.21
CA VAL A 216 -4.37 13.98 -0.17
C VAL A 216 -4.22 13.38 -1.58
N SER A 217 -4.60 12.13 -1.72
CA SER A 217 -4.51 11.32 -2.92
C SER A 217 -5.79 10.51 -3.10
N HIS A 218 -5.88 9.62 -4.11
CA HIS A 218 -7.08 8.82 -4.37
C HIS A 218 -8.36 9.68 -4.35
N ILE A 219 -8.34 10.72 -5.20
CA ILE A 219 -9.38 11.76 -5.17
C ILE A 219 -10.58 11.28 -6.00
N GLY A 220 -11.76 11.27 -5.38
CA GLY A 220 -13.01 10.89 -6.04
C GLY A 220 -13.54 11.96 -7.00
N LEU A 221 -14.60 11.61 -7.71
CA LEU A 221 -15.27 12.49 -8.69
C LEU A 221 -16.28 13.44 -8.01
N PHE A 222 -15.77 14.52 -7.40
CA PHE A 222 -16.58 15.54 -6.73
C PHE A 222 -15.90 16.92 -6.79
N LYS A 223 -16.55 17.95 -6.22
CA LYS A 223 -15.97 19.30 -6.12
C LYS A 223 -14.87 19.31 -5.05
N LEU A 224 -13.62 19.27 -5.48
CA LEU A 224 -12.44 19.17 -4.61
C LEU A 224 -12.36 20.31 -3.60
N ASP A 225 -12.65 21.55 -4.01
CA ASP A 225 -12.58 22.72 -3.12
C ASP A 225 -13.48 22.57 -1.89
N ALA A 226 -14.67 22.00 -2.07
CA ALA A 226 -15.59 21.76 -0.96
C ALA A 226 -15.04 20.72 0.04
N ALA A 227 -14.40 19.67 -0.47
CA ALA A 227 -13.77 18.67 0.36
C ALA A 227 -12.55 19.20 1.11
N ILE A 228 -11.71 20.00 0.44
CA ILE A 228 -10.57 20.68 1.08
C ILE A 228 -11.06 21.67 2.14
N ALA A 229 -12.11 22.45 1.87
CA ALA A 229 -12.68 23.35 2.87
C ALA A 229 -13.23 22.61 4.09
N ASP A 230 -13.85 21.44 3.91
CA ASP A 230 -14.35 20.61 5.02
C ASP A 230 -13.20 20.01 5.84
N LEU A 231 -12.17 19.48 5.18
CA LEU A 231 -10.95 18.97 5.80
C LEU A 231 -10.26 20.07 6.64
N ARG A 232 -10.15 21.27 6.08
CA ARG A 232 -9.49 22.42 6.70
C ARG A 232 -10.17 22.95 7.95
N LYS A 233 -11.41 22.58 8.24
CA LYS A 233 -12.06 22.86 9.54
C LYS A 233 -11.35 22.19 10.71
N PHE A 234 -10.61 21.11 10.45
CA PHE A 234 -9.98 20.27 11.47
C PHE A 234 -8.45 20.18 11.36
N TYR A 235 -7.87 20.49 10.21
CA TYR A 235 -6.43 20.41 9.99
C TYR A 235 -5.88 21.76 9.50
N THR A 236 -4.95 22.35 10.27
CA THR A 236 -4.33 23.65 9.98
C THR A 236 -2.92 23.55 9.45
N GLY A 237 -2.34 22.33 9.46
CA GLY A 237 -0.97 22.07 9.00
C GLY A 237 -0.78 22.17 7.48
N PRO A 238 0.45 21.93 6.99
CA PRO A 238 0.76 21.88 5.56
C PRO A 238 -0.06 20.82 4.83
N LEU A 239 -0.76 21.21 3.76
CA LEU A 239 -1.62 20.34 2.94
C LEU A 239 -1.26 20.49 1.48
N THR A 240 -1.09 19.34 0.81
CA THR A 240 -0.88 19.27 -0.63
C THR A 240 -1.94 18.35 -1.25
N VAL A 241 -2.50 18.75 -2.38
CA VAL A 241 -3.27 17.86 -3.24
C VAL A 241 -2.27 17.14 -4.14
N GLY A 242 -2.18 15.82 -3.99
CA GLY A 242 -1.26 14.99 -4.75
C GLY A 242 -1.63 14.96 -6.24
N ALA A 243 -0.63 14.96 -7.08
CA ALA A 243 -0.76 14.81 -8.52
C ALA A 243 0.26 13.79 -9.05
N ASP A 244 -0.07 13.15 -10.17
CA ASP A 244 0.85 12.24 -10.85
C ASP A 244 2.19 12.92 -11.13
N MET A 245 3.29 12.19 -10.92
CA MET A 245 4.67 12.65 -11.14
C MET A 245 5.11 13.83 -10.27
N GLN A 246 4.32 14.23 -9.28
CA GLN A 246 4.73 15.25 -8.33
C GLN A 246 5.79 14.71 -7.35
N CYS A 247 6.89 15.42 -7.21
CA CYS A 247 7.89 15.15 -6.17
C CYS A 247 7.68 16.12 -5.00
N THR A 248 7.72 15.57 -3.79
CA THR A 248 7.62 16.35 -2.55
C THR A 248 8.87 16.07 -1.70
N ALA A 249 9.56 17.13 -1.30
CA ALA A 249 10.65 16.99 -0.34
C ALA A 249 10.10 16.65 1.05
N VAL A 250 10.64 15.63 1.69
CA VAL A 250 10.32 15.27 3.07
C VAL A 250 11.34 15.95 3.99
N GLN A 251 10.87 16.85 4.84
CA GLN A 251 11.69 17.61 5.79
C GLN A 251 11.59 17.03 7.20
#